data_79697feb280ce3fbbbc04e691ce461d6
#
_entry.id   79697feb280ce3fbbbc04e691ce461d6
#
_cell.length_a   1.000
_cell.length_b   1.000
_cell.length_c   1.000
_cell.angle_alpha   90.00
_cell.angle_beta   90.00
_cell.angle_gamma   90.00
#
_symmetry.space_group_name_H-M   'P 1'
#
loop_
_entity.id
_entity.type
_entity.pdbx_description
1 polymer ?
#
loop_
_entity_poly.entity_id
_entity_poly.type
_entity_poly.pdbx_seq_one_letter_code
_entity_poly.pdbx_strand_id
1 'polypeptide(L)'
;MNNPAGALRGRAIEIYGTIGKFADAMNWSGRKASYIVNGRQAMTIEEAEQCAEVLDVEDEKDFLRIFFPTLSIKWTDKKGA
;
A
#
# COMPACT_ATOMS: atom_id res chain seq x y z
N MET A 1 2.75 11.73 -14.12
CA MET A 1 3.54 10.61 -13.89
C MET A 1 3.01 9.71 -12.82
N ASN A 2 2.71 8.57 -13.18
CA ASN A 2 2.15 7.64 -12.24
C ASN A 2 3.18 7.02 -11.37
N ASN A 3 2.94 7.11 -10.10
CA ASN A 3 3.83 6.55 -9.14
C ASN A 3 2.98 5.77 -8.14
N PRO A 4 2.95 4.46 -8.25
CA PRO A 4 2.12 3.66 -7.36
C PRO A 4 2.46 3.89 -5.90
N ALA A 5 3.75 4.02 -5.62
CA ALA A 5 4.16 4.29 -4.26
C ALA A 5 3.65 5.64 -3.81
N GLY A 6 3.57 6.59 -4.75
CA GLY A 6 3.06 7.91 -4.43
C GLY A 6 1.61 7.90 -4.00
N ALA A 7 0.81 7.05 -4.63
CA ALA A 7 -0.60 6.96 -4.26
C ALA A 7 -0.75 6.43 -2.84
N LEU A 8 0.01 5.40 -2.51
CA LEU A 8 -0.05 4.83 -1.18
C LEU A 8 0.44 5.83 -0.14
N ARG A 9 1.55 6.47 -0.42
CA ARG A 9 2.13 7.43 0.48
C ARG A 9 1.18 8.59 0.73
N GLY A 10 0.57 9.10 -0.35
CA GLY A 10 -0.36 10.20 -0.22
C GLY A 10 -1.54 9.85 0.65
N ARG A 11 -2.08 8.65 0.47
CA ARG A 11 -3.23 8.24 1.26
C ARG A 11 -2.84 8.09 2.73
N ALA A 12 -1.67 7.51 2.99
CA ALA A 12 -1.22 7.33 4.36
C ALA A 12 -1.06 8.67 5.06
N ILE A 13 -0.49 9.65 4.37
CA ILE A 13 -0.31 10.96 4.97
C ILE A 13 -1.63 11.67 5.12
N GLU A 14 -2.53 11.49 4.17
CA GLU A 14 -3.84 12.11 4.24
C GLU A 14 -4.58 11.67 5.50
N ILE A 15 -4.49 10.39 5.85
CA ILE A 15 -5.24 9.85 6.96
C ILE A 15 -4.50 9.97 8.28
N TYR A 16 -3.21 9.72 8.28
CA TYR A 16 -2.45 9.66 9.52
C TYR A 16 -1.54 10.85 9.76
N GLY A 17 -1.30 11.65 8.75
CA GLY A 17 -0.48 12.83 8.88
C GLY A 17 0.98 12.58 8.64
N THR A 18 1.53 11.47 9.11
CA THR A 18 2.92 11.12 8.89
C THR A 18 3.04 9.64 8.61
N ILE A 19 4.14 9.27 7.98
CA ILE A 19 4.39 7.86 7.71
C ILE A 19 4.64 7.11 9.02
N GLY A 20 5.22 7.79 10.01
CA GLY A 20 5.44 7.14 11.30
C GLY A 20 4.14 6.72 11.95
N LYS A 21 3.13 7.56 11.90
CA LYS A 21 1.85 7.21 12.48
C LYS A 21 1.16 6.10 11.69
N PHE A 22 1.33 6.12 10.37
CA PHE A 22 0.82 5.06 9.54
C PHE A 22 1.50 3.74 9.91
N ALA A 23 2.81 3.77 10.11
CA ALA A 23 3.55 2.58 10.49
C ALA A 23 3.02 2.01 11.80
N ASP A 24 2.75 2.89 12.77
CA ASP A 24 2.21 2.44 14.04
C ASP A 24 0.86 1.75 13.84
N ALA A 25 0.02 2.31 12.99
CA ALA A 25 -1.28 1.72 12.73
C ALA A 25 -1.16 0.34 12.09
N MET A 26 -0.13 0.15 11.27
CA MET A 26 0.11 -1.13 10.63
C MET A 26 0.90 -2.07 11.51
N ASN A 27 1.41 -1.58 12.62
CA ASN A 27 2.28 -2.36 13.48
C ASN A 27 3.57 -2.71 12.74
N TRP A 28 4.06 -1.81 11.95
CA TRP A 28 5.30 -1.94 11.20
C TRP A 28 6.35 -1.04 11.82
N SER A 29 7.61 -1.36 11.55
CA SER A 29 8.68 -0.43 11.89
C SER A 29 8.60 0.75 10.93
N GLY A 30 9.17 1.88 11.33
CA GLY A 30 9.19 3.04 10.47
C GLY A 30 9.96 2.77 9.19
N ARG A 31 11.01 1.97 9.28
CA ARG A 31 11.81 1.63 8.11
C ARG A 31 11.00 0.83 7.10
N LYS A 32 10.26 -0.16 7.59
CA LYS A 32 9.46 -0.97 6.68
C LYS A 32 8.40 -0.13 5.99
N ALA A 33 7.71 0.71 6.76
CA ALA A 33 6.68 1.56 6.17
C ALA A 33 7.29 2.49 5.13
N SER A 34 8.44 3.07 5.43
CA SER A 34 9.09 3.97 4.50
C SER A 34 9.46 3.25 3.20
N TYR A 35 10.00 2.05 3.31
CA TYR A 35 10.38 1.30 2.14
C TYR A 35 9.16 0.99 1.27
N ILE A 36 8.07 0.60 1.90
CA ILE A 36 6.88 0.24 1.15
C ILE A 36 6.24 1.45 0.50
N VAL A 37 6.10 2.56 1.23
CA VAL A 37 5.45 3.74 0.64
C VAL A 37 6.33 4.40 -0.41
N ASN A 38 7.62 4.14 -0.39
CA ASN A 38 8.52 4.69 -1.41
C ASN A 38 8.77 3.71 -2.55
N GLY A 39 8.11 2.58 -2.54
CA GLY A 39 8.20 1.65 -3.65
C GLY A 39 9.42 0.78 -3.65
N ARG A 40 10.15 0.74 -2.55
CA ARG A 40 11.36 -0.08 -2.48
C ARG A 40 11.09 -1.49 -2.03
N GLN A 41 9.94 -1.73 -1.47
CA GLN A 41 9.57 -3.05 -0.99
C GLN A 41 8.12 -3.30 -1.34
N ALA A 42 7.84 -4.47 -1.90
CA ALA A 42 6.47 -4.81 -2.27
C ALA A 42 5.74 -5.37 -1.06
N MET A 43 4.44 -5.20 -1.06
CA MET A 43 3.60 -5.77 -0.03
C MET A 43 3.10 -7.14 -0.45
N THR A 44 2.85 -7.99 0.54
CA THR A 44 2.10 -9.20 0.27
C THR A 44 0.64 -8.83 0.14
N ILE A 45 -0.15 -9.77 -0.36
CA ILE A 45 -1.59 -9.53 -0.49
C ILE A 45 -2.21 -9.30 0.88
N GLU A 46 -1.76 -10.05 1.87
CA GLU A 46 -2.28 -9.88 3.22
C GLU A 46 -1.97 -8.50 3.76
N GLU A 47 -0.76 -8.03 3.50
CA GLU A 47 -0.39 -6.70 3.95
C GLU A 47 -1.21 -5.63 3.25
N ALA A 48 -1.48 -5.84 1.96
CA ALA A 48 -2.30 -4.88 1.23
C ALA A 48 -3.72 -4.83 1.77
N GLU A 49 -4.26 -5.98 2.13
CA GLU A 49 -5.60 -6.03 2.69
C GLU A 49 -5.66 -5.31 4.03
N GLN A 50 -4.64 -5.52 4.85
CA GLN A 50 -4.57 -4.84 6.12
C GLN A 50 -4.42 -3.34 5.92
N CYS A 51 -3.59 -2.94 4.97
CA CYS A 51 -3.44 -1.54 4.63
C CYS A 51 -4.76 -0.91 4.21
N ALA A 52 -5.52 -1.64 3.41
CA ALA A 52 -6.79 -1.12 2.95
C ALA A 52 -7.71 -0.80 4.12
N GLU A 53 -7.72 -1.67 5.12
CA GLU A 53 -8.52 -1.43 6.30
C GLU A 53 -8.01 -0.22 7.07
N VAL A 54 -6.71 -0.16 7.25
CA VAL A 54 -6.10 0.92 8.02
C VAL A 54 -6.28 2.26 7.32
N LEU A 55 -6.28 2.26 6.01
CA LEU A 55 -6.42 3.49 5.23
C LEU A 55 -7.86 3.73 4.79
N ASP A 56 -8.78 2.92 5.28
CA ASP A 56 -10.19 3.11 5.02
C ASP A 56 -10.48 3.12 3.52
N VAL A 57 -9.87 2.21 2.80
CA VAL A 57 -10.08 2.09 1.36
C VAL A 57 -11.16 1.04 1.15
N GLU A 58 -12.37 1.49 0.84
CA GLU A 58 -13.49 0.57 0.68
C GLU A 58 -13.84 0.34 -0.78
N ASP A 59 -13.53 1.30 -1.61
CA ASP A 59 -13.86 1.22 -3.02
C ASP A 59 -12.86 0.32 -3.72
N GLU A 60 -13.38 -0.66 -4.43
CA GLU A 60 -12.53 -1.60 -5.15
C GLU A 60 -11.61 -0.88 -6.13
N LYS A 61 -12.12 0.15 -6.78
CA LYS A 61 -11.31 0.90 -7.73
C LYS A 61 -10.15 1.59 -7.04
N ASP A 62 -10.40 2.16 -5.87
CA ASP A 62 -9.35 2.81 -5.12
C ASP A 62 -8.34 1.79 -4.66
N PHE A 63 -8.81 0.62 -4.24
CA PHE A 63 -7.93 -0.44 -3.81
C PHE A 63 -6.98 -0.83 -4.93
N LEU A 64 -7.52 -1.04 -6.13
CA LEU A 64 -6.69 -1.44 -7.25
C LEU A 64 -5.73 -0.34 -7.65
N ARG A 65 -6.18 0.90 -7.61
CA ARG A 65 -5.34 2.02 -7.99
C ARG A 65 -4.17 2.19 -7.04
N ILE A 66 -4.42 1.99 -5.76
CA ILE A 66 -3.39 2.21 -4.75
C ILE A 66 -2.47 1.01 -4.61
N PHE A 67 -3.03 -0.19 -4.64
CA PHE A 67 -2.26 -1.38 -4.31
C PHE A 67 -1.92 -2.27 -5.48
N PHE A 68 -2.70 -2.22 -6.54
CA PHE A 68 -2.49 -3.12 -7.66
C PHE A 68 -1.09 -3.06 -8.25
N PRO A 69 -0.55 -1.87 -8.49
CA PRO A 69 0.81 -1.83 -9.05
C PRO A 69 1.82 -2.52 -8.17
N THR A 70 1.63 -2.45 -6.86
CA THR A 70 2.52 -3.11 -5.92
C THR A 70 2.35 -4.61 -5.97
N LEU A 71 1.13 -5.06 -6.22
CA LEU A 71 0.82 -6.47 -6.25
C LEU A 71 0.84 -7.05 -7.65
N SER A 72 1.15 -6.24 -8.65
CA SER A 72 0.94 -6.62 -10.02
C SER A 72 1.61 -7.92 -10.41
N ILE A 73 2.75 -8.17 -9.87
CA ILE A 73 3.47 -9.39 -10.21
C ILE A 73 2.67 -10.62 -9.81
N LYS A 74 2.15 -10.58 -8.60
CA LYS A 74 1.38 -11.72 -8.12
C LYS A 74 0.12 -11.90 -8.91
N TRP A 75 -0.57 -10.83 -9.19
CA TRP A 75 -1.77 -10.90 -9.97
C TRP A 75 -1.52 -11.49 -11.33
N THR A 76 -0.45 -11.05 -11.95
CA THR A 76 -0.13 -11.50 -13.27
C THR A 76 0.11 -13.00 -13.30
N ASP A 77 0.83 -13.49 -12.33
CA ASP A 77 1.09 -14.90 -12.23
C ASP A 77 -0.20 -15.69 -12.13
N LYS A 78 -1.07 -15.20 -11.28
CA LYS A 78 -2.29 -15.88 -11.08
C LYS A 78 -3.09 -15.95 -12.33
N LYS A 79 -3.17 -14.86 -13.00
CA LYS A 79 -3.92 -14.79 -14.20
C LYS A 79 -3.38 -15.71 -15.23
N GLY A 80 -2.11 -15.84 -15.28
CA GLY A 80 -1.47 -16.67 -16.27
C GLY A 80 -1.92 -18.09 -16.21
N ALA A 81 -2.37 -18.48 -15.08
CA ALA A 81 -2.78 -19.86 -14.90
C ALA A 81 -4.05 -20.19 -15.64
#